data_bac16e5ab327b4188eb3ddb573b1f7d6
#
_entry.id   bac16e5ab327b4188eb3ddb573b1f7d6
#
_cell.length_a   1.000
_cell.length_b   1.000
_cell.length_c   1.000
_cell.angle_alpha   90.00
_cell.angle_beta   90.00
_cell.angle_gamma   90.00
#
_symmetry.space_group_name_H-M   'P 1'
#
loop_
_entity.id
_entity.type
_entity.pdbx_description
1 polymer ?
#
loop_
_entity_poly.entity_id
_entity_poly.type
_entity_poly.pdbx_seq_one_letter_code
_entity_poly.pdbx_strand_id
1 'polypeptide(L)'
;MSSIRELESRVGEEVGISPWLEVSQERIDTFARAVEDFQWIHVDPQRARASPFGGTIAHGFLTLSLLSRLSEMTFSFSDRRMGVNYGLNRVRFTAPVPSGSRVRARFTLAKYEPLEGQGVQVTWNAVVEIEGVDKPALVAEWIGRHYYA
;
A
#
# COMPACT_ATOMS: atom_id res chain seq x y z
N MET A 1 17.13 -7.25 0.61
CA MET A 1 17.40 -7.03 2.05
C MET A 1 16.98 -8.29 2.79
N SER A 2 17.92 -8.91 3.51
CA SER A 2 17.70 -10.23 4.10
C SER A 2 17.31 -10.20 5.59
N SER A 3 17.62 -9.11 6.30
CA SER A 3 17.30 -8.95 7.73
C SER A 3 16.58 -7.65 7.99
N ILE A 4 15.52 -7.70 8.82
CA ILE A 4 14.82 -6.50 9.24
C ILE A 4 15.70 -5.59 10.11
N ARG A 5 16.70 -6.16 10.80
CA ARG A 5 17.63 -5.40 11.61
C ARG A 5 18.54 -4.47 10.78
N GLU A 6 18.74 -4.80 9.51
CA GLU A 6 19.50 -3.92 8.59
C GLU A 6 18.82 -2.56 8.38
N LEU A 7 17.51 -2.46 8.65
CA LEU A 7 16.77 -1.21 8.52
C LEU A 7 17.26 -0.13 9.50
N GLU A 8 17.84 -0.52 10.64
CA GLU A 8 18.29 0.43 11.66
C GLU A 8 19.25 1.49 11.08
N SER A 9 20.14 1.06 10.17
CA SER A 9 21.12 1.95 9.54
C SER A 9 20.57 2.72 8.34
N ARG A 10 19.30 2.52 7.97
CA ARG A 10 18.72 3.06 6.76
C ARG A 10 17.59 4.05 6.99
N VAL A 11 17.44 4.56 8.21
CA VAL A 11 16.44 5.59 8.52
C VAL A 11 16.69 6.84 7.67
N GLY A 12 15.64 7.34 7.02
CA GLY A 12 15.68 8.48 6.11
C GLY A 12 15.87 8.10 4.64
N GLU A 13 16.18 6.83 4.33
CA GLU A 13 16.43 6.39 2.96
C GLU A 13 15.19 5.75 2.33
N GLU A 14 15.09 5.86 1.00
CA GLU A 14 14.20 5.01 0.23
C GLU A 14 14.79 3.60 0.20
N VAL A 15 14.13 2.66 0.86
CA VAL A 15 14.63 1.30 1.05
C VAL A 15 14.21 0.37 -0.07
N GLY A 16 13.07 0.62 -0.68
CA GLY A 16 12.59 -0.25 -1.74
C GLY A 16 11.45 0.35 -2.54
N ILE A 17 11.31 -0.20 -3.75
CA ILE A 17 10.23 0.11 -4.69
C ILE A 17 9.66 -1.23 -5.12
N SER A 18 8.34 -1.39 -4.99
CA SER A 18 7.69 -2.63 -5.38
C SER A 18 7.65 -2.82 -6.90
N PRO A 19 7.47 -4.05 -7.38
CA PRO A 19 6.99 -4.27 -8.74
C PRO A 19 5.62 -3.63 -8.96
N TRP A 20 5.24 -3.46 -10.23
CA TRP A 20 3.91 -3.03 -10.61
C TRP A 20 2.88 -4.13 -10.33
N LEU A 21 1.70 -3.73 -9.86
CA LEU A 21 0.56 -4.60 -9.59
C LEU A 21 -0.66 -4.06 -10.32
N GLU A 22 -1.34 -4.91 -11.09
CA GLU A 22 -2.57 -4.51 -11.76
C GLU A 22 -3.74 -4.41 -10.78
N VAL A 23 -4.49 -3.31 -10.87
CA VAL A 23 -5.75 -3.12 -10.15
C VAL A 23 -6.88 -3.35 -11.13
N SER A 24 -7.22 -4.61 -11.36
CA SER A 24 -8.26 -5.04 -12.29
C SER A 24 -9.66 -4.73 -11.75
N GLN A 25 -10.65 -4.71 -12.65
CA GLN A 25 -12.05 -4.60 -12.24
C GLN A 25 -12.45 -5.80 -11.37
N GLU A 26 -11.96 -7.00 -11.66
CA GLU A 26 -12.21 -8.18 -10.83
C GLU A 26 -11.71 -7.99 -9.40
N ARG A 27 -10.52 -7.41 -9.22
CA ARG A 27 -9.97 -7.10 -7.88
C ARG A 27 -10.85 -6.08 -7.15
N ILE A 28 -11.31 -5.06 -7.87
CA ILE A 28 -12.21 -4.03 -7.32
C ILE A 28 -13.54 -4.65 -6.90
N ASP A 29 -14.13 -5.48 -7.75
CA ASP A 29 -15.39 -6.16 -7.46
C ASP A 29 -15.26 -7.11 -6.26
N THR A 30 -14.15 -7.82 -6.16
CA THR A 30 -13.85 -8.70 -5.03
C THR A 30 -13.73 -7.91 -3.72
N PHE A 31 -13.05 -6.78 -3.76
CA PHE A 31 -12.94 -5.89 -2.59
C PHE A 31 -14.31 -5.34 -2.20
N ALA A 32 -15.11 -4.90 -3.19
CA ALA A 32 -16.46 -4.41 -2.96
C ALA A 32 -17.32 -5.44 -2.21
N ARG A 33 -17.24 -6.71 -2.63
CA ARG A 33 -17.96 -7.81 -1.96
C ARG A 33 -17.43 -8.06 -0.55
N ALA A 34 -16.12 -8.00 -0.36
CA ALA A 34 -15.50 -8.27 0.94
C ALA A 34 -15.89 -7.25 2.01
N VAL A 35 -16.04 -5.97 1.64
CA VAL A 35 -16.36 -4.88 2.57
C VAL A 35 -17.77 -4.33 2.40
N GLU A 36 -18.53 -4.85 1.44
CA GLU A 36 -19.90 -4.43 1.13
C GLU A 36 -20.01 -2.95 0.74
N ASP A 37 -19.00 -2.45 0.02
CA ASP A 37 -19.03 -1.11 -0.60
C ASP A 37 -19.26 -1.25 -2.10
N PHE A 38 -20.52 -1.14 -2.49
CA PHE A 38 -20.97 -1.29 -3.88
C PHE A 38 -21.32 0.03 -4.55
N GLN A 39 -20.67 1.12 -4.15
CA GLN A 39 -20.91 2.40 -4.81
C GLN A 39 -20.64 2.29 -6.30
N TRP A 40 -21.50 2.89 -7.13
CA TRP A 40 -21.47 2.72 -8.57
C TRP A 40 -20.17 3.19 -9.24
N ILE A 41 -19.45 4.12 -8.64
CA ILE A 41 -18.15 4.59 -9.16
C ILE A 41 -17.10 3.48 -9.19
N HIS A 42 -17.30 2.41 -8.44
CA HIS A 42 -16.36 1.28 -8.36
C HIS A 42 -16.84 0.07 -9.17
N VAL A 43 -18.17 -0.17 -9.21
CA VAL A 43 -18.69 -1.48 -9.67
C VAL A 43 -19.59 -1.38 -10.89
N ASP A 44 -19.92 -0.20 -11.38
CA ASP A 44 -20.79 0.00 -12.56
C ASP A 44 -20.00 0.70 -13.68
N PRO A 45 -19.33 -0.06 -14.57
CA PRO A 45 -18.52 0.53 -15.63
C PRO A 45 -19.32 1.41 -16.59
N GLN A 46 -20.57 1.06 -16.89
CA GLN A 46 -21.40 1.83 -17.81
C GLN A 46 -21.75 3.19 -17.23
N ARG A 47 -22.20 3.24 -16.00
CA ARG A 47 -22.54 4.48 -15.30
C ARG A 47 -21.30 5.33 -15.06
N ALA A 48 -20.17 4.70 -14.71
CA ALA A 48 -18.93 5.40 -14.42
C ALA A 48 -18.30 6.08 -15.63
N ARG A 49 -18.57 5.62 -16.86
CA ARG A 49 -18.09 6.29 -18.08
C ARG A 49 -18.58 7.72 -18.21
N ALA A 50 -19.79 8.00 -17.73
CA ALA A 50 -20.37 9.34 -17.77
C ALA A 50 -19.95 10.19 -16.56
N SER A 51 -19.19 9.64 -15.62
CA SER A 51 -18.68 10.34 -14.46
C SER A 51 -17.45 11.18 -14.81
N PRO A 52 -17.03 12.13 -13.92
CA PRO A 52 -15.79 12.86 -14.10
C PRO A 52 -14.54 11.98 -14.21
N PHE A 53 -14.59 10.73 -13.75
CA PHE A 53 -13.47 9.79 -13.81
C PHE A 53 -13.33 9.10 -15.18
N GLY A 54 -14.37 9.12 -16.01
CA GLY A 54 -14.37 8.48 -17.32
C GLY A 54 -14.41 6.96 -17.30
N GLY A 55 -14.59 6.35 -16.15
CA GLY A 55 -14.64 4.91 -15.92
C GLY A 55 -14.67 4.60 -14.43
N THR A 56 -14.69 3.31 -14.10
CA THR A 56 -14.65 2.90 -12.70
C THR A 56 -13.27 3.14 -12.09
N ILE A 57 -13.27 3.39 -10.80
CA ILE A 57 -12.05 3.61 -10.00
C ILE A 57 -12.01 2.65 -8.81
N ALA A 58 -10.81 2.34 -8.36
CA ALA A 58 -10.61 1.56 -7.15
C ALA A 58 -11.08 2.33 -5.91
N HIS A 59 -11.55 1.59 -4.92
CA HIS A 59 -11.77 2.16 -3.59
C HIS A 59 -10.44 2.67 -3.04
N GLY A 60 -10.46 3.83 -2.38
CA GLY A 60 -9.28 4.30 -1.66
C GLY A 60 -8.80 3.25 -0.65
N PHE A 61 -9.73 2.61 0.07
CA PHE A 61 -9.39 1.55 1.02
C PHE A 61 -8.79 0.30 0.37
N LEU A 62 -9.13 -0.01 -0.87
CA LEU A 62 -8.44 -1.08 -1.60
C LEU A 62 -6.98 -0.71 -1.84
N THR A 63 -6.73 0.49 -2.36
CA THR A 63 -5.37 0.98 -2.62
C THR A 63 -4.55 0.98 -1.33
N LEU A 64 -5.11 1.44 -0.23
CA LEU A 64 -4.47 1.40 1.08
C LEU A 64 -4.14 -0.03 1.51
N SER A 65 -5.09 -0.95 1.38
CA SER A 65 -4.90 -2.37 1.75
C SER A 65 -3.81 -3.05 0.92
N LEU A 66 -3.62 -2.62 -0.32
CA LEU A 66 -2.59 -3.17 -1.19
C LEU A 66 -1.17 -2.87 -0.72
N LEU A 67 -0.96 -1.92 0.20
CA LEU A 67 0.35 -1.70 0.82
C LEU A 67 0.92 -2.97 1.42
N SER A 68 0.10 -3.83 2.01
CA SER A 68 0.53 -5.12 2.54
C SER A 68 1.14 -6.00 1.44
N ARG A 69 0.43 -6.16 0.33
CA ARG A 69 0.93 -6.97 -0.79
C ARG A 69 2.16 -6.34 -1.43
N LEU A 70 2.14 -5.04 -1.65
CA LEU A 70 3.25 -4.31 -2.26
C LEU A 70 4.51 -4.41 -1.41
N SER A 71 4.39 -4.36 -0.08
CA SER A 71 5.53 -4.55 0.81
C SER A 71 6.06 -5.99 0.78
N GLU A 72 5.18 -6.99 0.73
CA GLU A 72 5.60 -8.39 0.62
C GLU A 72 6.32 -8.69 -0.71
N MET A 73 5.94 -7.99 -1.78
CA MET A 73 6.63 -8.09 -3.06
C MET A 73 8.00 -7.39 -3.06
N THR A 74 8.23 -6.47 -2.12
CA THR A 74 9.44 -5.65 -2.05
C THR A 74 10.46 -6.22 -1.07
N PHE A 75 10.01 -6.68 0.08
CA PHE A 75 10.86 -7.08 1.21
C PHE A 75 10.67 -8.55 1.54
N SER A 76 11.81 -9.21 1.80
CA SER A 76 11.84 -10.55 2.36
C SER A 76 12.82 -10.53 3.53
N PHE A 77 12.30 -10.67 4.74
CA PHE A 77 13.08 -10.62 5.96
C PHE A 77 13.17 -12.01 6.59
N SER A 78 14.36 -12.61 6.54
CA SER A 78 14.60 -13.98 7.04
C SER A 78 14.49 -14.07 8.56
N ASP A 79 14.72 -12.97 9.26
CA ASP A 79 14.67 -12.88 10.72
C ASP A 79 13.31 -12.43 11.26
N ARG A 80 12.30 -12.29 10.39
CA ARG A 80 10.94 -11.91 10.80
C ARG A 80 10.04 -13.15 10.86
N ARG A 81 9.50 -13.41 12.05
CA ARG A 81 8.49 -14.45 12.26
C ARG A 81 7.10 -13.95 11.89
N MET A 82 6.79 -12.69 12.24
CA MET A 82 5.45 -12.14 12.11
C MET A 82 5.53 -10.62 11.94
N GLY A 83 4.69 -10.09 11.06
CA GLY A 83 4.45 -8.65 10.93
C GLY A 83 2.99 -8.35 11.19
N VAL A 84 2.73 -7.28 11.93
CA VAL A 84 1.38 -6.85 12.31
C VAL A 84 1.18 -5.39 11.93
N ASN A 85 0.06 -5.09 11.27
CA ASN A 85 -0.35 -3.70 11.06
C ASN A 85 -0.66 -3.07 12.41
N TYR A 86 0.08 -2.01 12.76
CA TYR A 86 -0.14 -1.29 14.01
C TYR A 86 -1.08 -0.10 13.80
N GLY A 87 -0.83 0.68 12.74
CA GLY A 87 -1.63 1.85 12.46
C GLY A 87 -1.08 2.72 11.35
N LEU A 88 -1.72 3.85 11.19
CA LEU A 88 -1.39 4.87 10.21
C LEU A 88 -1.54 6.22 10.89
N ASN A 89 -0.56 7.10 10.75
CA ASN A 89 -0.67 8.45 11.31
C ASN A 89 -1.33 9.41 10.32
N ARG A 90 -1.04 9.24 9.04
CA ARG A 90 -1.51 10.13 8.00
C ARG A 90 -1.76 9.36 6.72
N VAL A 91 -2.95 9.52 6.16
CA VAL A 91 -3.34 8.91 4.88
C VAL A 91 -4.05 9.95 4.04
N ARG A 92 -3.66 10.07 2.76
CA ARG A 92 -4.36 10.89 1.79
C ARG A 92 -4.46 10.13 0.47
N PHE A 93 -5.66 10.09 -0.08
CA PHE A 93 -5.92 9.54 -1.40
C PHE A 93 -5.84 10.69 -2.39
N THR A 94 -4.68 10.85 -3.03
CA THR A 94 -4.34 12.07 -3.77
C THR A 94 -4.73 12.03 -5.23
N ALA A 95 -4.97 10.85 -5.80
CA ALA A 95 -5.50 10.67 -7.14
C ALA A 95 -6.31 9.37 -7.24
N PRO A 96 -7.38 9.34 -8.05
CA PRO A 96 -8.14 8.10 -8.26
C PRO A 96 -7.31 7.10 -9.06
N VAL A 97 -7.49 5.81 -8.75
CA VAL A 97 -6.87 4.70 -9.48
C VAL A 97 -7.89 4.14 -10.47
N PRO A 98 -7.77 4.41 -11.77
CA PRO A 98 -8.68 3.84 -12.76
C PRO A 98 -8.57 2.30 -12.78
N SER A 99 -9.72 1.63 -12.97
CA SER A 99 -9.74 0.19 -13.18
C SER A 99 -8.81 -0.20 -14.34
N GLY A 100 -8.01 -1.25 -14.16
CA GLY A 100 -7.02 -1.71 -15.13
C GLY A 100 -5.67 -1.02 -15.04
N SER A 101 -5.51 -0.03 -14.19
CA SER A 101 -4.21 0.63 -13.96
C SER A 101 -3.27 -0.27 -13.19
N ARG A 102 -1.97 -0.04 -13.33
CA ARG A 102 -0.94 -0.66 -12.50
C ARG A 102 -0.43 0.33 -11.47
N VAL A 103 -0.22 -0.15 -10.26
CA VAL A 103 0.31 0.64 -9.14
C VAL A 103 1.56 0.00 -8.57
N ARG A 104 2.39 0.81 -7.93
CA ARG A 104 3.54 0.34 -7.15
C ARG A 104 3.75 1.25 -5.95
N ALA A 105 4.40 0.74 -4.93
CA ALA A 105 4.72 1.52 -3.75
C ALA A 105 6.22 1.80 -3.66
N ARG A 106 6.54 3.02 -3.20
CA ARG A 106 7.87 3.42 -2.76
C ARG A 106 7.86 3.49 -1.25
N PHE A 107 8.87 2.90 -0.62
CA PHE A 107 8.98 2.84 0.83
C PHE A 107 10.22 3.58 1.30
N THR A 108 10.02 4.71 1.96
CA THR A 108 11.07 5.46 2.66
C THR A 108 10.95 5.18 4.15
N LEU A 109 12.04 4.76 4.77
CA LEU A 109 12.04 4.42 6.18
C LEU A 109 12.07 5.71 7.02
N ALA A 110 11.00 5.98 7.75
CA ALA A 110 10.91 7.17 8.61
C ALA A 110 11.42 6.90 10.03
N LYS A 111 11.10 5.73 10.59
CA LYS A 111 11.50 5.39 11.97
C LYS A 111 11.78 3.91 12.12
N TYR A 112 12.73 3.62 12.99
CA TYR A 112 13.06 2.26 13.44
C TYR A 112 13.12 2.29 14.98
N GLU A 113 12.16 1.66 15.64
CA GLU A 113 11.99 1.77 17.10
C GLU A 113 11.94 0.38 17.72
N PRO A 114 13.03 -0.10 18.35
CA PRO A 114 13.03 -1.38 19.04
C PRO A 114 11.90 -1.45 20.07
N LEU A 115 11.25 -2.62 20.13
CA LEU A 115 10.20 -2.91 21.10
C LEU A 115 10.77 -3.75 22.23
N GLU A 116 10.17 -3.65 23.40
CA GLU A 116 10.45 -4.60 24.48
C GLU A 116 10.10 -6.01 24.01
N GLY A 117 10.99 -6.97 24.34
CA GLY A 117 10.87 -8.31 23.82
C GLY A 117 11.61 -8.46 22.49
N GLN A 118 11.08 -9.27 21.59
CA GLN A 118 11.77 -9.64 20.35
C GLN A 118 11.09 -8.98 19.14
N GLY A 119 11.19 -7.66 19.04
CA GLY A 119 10.53 -6.96 17.93
C GLY A 119 11.00 -5.55 17.69
N VAL A 120 10.46 -4.96 16.62
CA VAL A 120 10.71 -3.58 16.21
C VAL A 120 9.45 -2.97 15.62
N GLN A 121 9.22 -1.69 15.92
CA GLN A 121 8.20 -0.89 15.25
C GLN A 121 8.86 -0.09 14.13
N VAL A 122 8.37 -0.26 12.92
CA VAL A 122 8.88 0.39 11.72
C VAL A 122 7.82 1.34 11.19
N THR A 123 8.20 2.56 10.89
CA THR A 123 7.33 3.54 10.24
C THR A 123 7.84 3.82 8.84
N TRP A 124 6.98 3.59 7.86
CA TRP A 124 7.24 3.87 6.46
C TRP A 124 6.51 5.11 6.01
N ASN A 125 7.20 5.98 5.29
CA ASN A 125 6.54 6.92 4.39
C ASN A 125 6.34 6.17 3.08
N ALA A 126 5.10 5.79 2.81
CA ALA A 126 4.73 5.02 1.62
C ALA A 126 4.03 5.92 0.62
N VAL A 127 4.46 5.83 -0.63
CA VAL A 127 3.86 6.52 -1.77
C VAL A 127 3.44 5.47 -2.79
N VAL A 128 2.15 5.43 -3.13
CA VAL A 128 1.64 4.54 -4.17
C VAL A 128 1.51 5.33 -5.47
N GLU A 129 2.26 4.92 -6.48
CA GLU A 129 2.26 5.52 -7.81
C GLU A 129 1.31 4.78 -8.74
N ILE A 130 0.76 5.50 -9.71
CA ILE A 130 -0.01 4.93 -10.83
C ILE A 130 0.85 5.03 -12.08
N GLU A 131 1.03 3.93 -12.80
CA GLU A 131 1.81 3.92 -14.05
C GLU A 131 1.29 4.96 -15.05
N GLY A 132 2.18 5.81 -15.53
CA GLY A 132 1.84 6.83 -16.52
C GLY A 132 1.16 8.08 -15.95
N VAL A 133 1.04 8.21 -14.64
CA VAL A 133 0.42 9.35 -13.97
C VAL A 133 1.42 9.99 -13.00
N ASP A 134 1.62 11.30 -13.10
CA ASP A 134 2.59 11.99 -12.26
C ASP A 134 2.16 12.09 -10.79
N LYS A 135 0.87 12.31 -10.57
CA LYS A 135 0.33 12.47 -9.22
C LYS A 135 0.14 11.10 -8.56
N PRO A 136 0.66 10.88 -7.35
CA PRO A 136 0.47 9.59 -6.68
C PRO A 136 -0.99 9.33 -6.30
N ALA A 137 -1.36 8.06 -6.24
CA ALA A 137 -2.67 7.63 -5.80
C ALA A 137 -2.87 7.80 -4.30
N LEU A 138 -1.80 7.57 -3.54
CA LEU A 138 -1.85 7.53 -2.09
C LEU A 138 -0.51 7.93 -1.50
N VAL A 139 -0.58 8.69 -0.41
CA VAL A 139 0.56 8.92 0.49
C VAL A 139 0.12 8.54 1.90
N ALA A 140 0.95 7.78 2.60
CA ALA A 140 0.62 7.31 3.94
C ALA A 140 1.87 7.20 4.82
N GLU A 141 1.69 7.48 6.10
CA GLU A 141 2.66 7.14 7.13
C GLU A 141 2.17 5.86 7.80
N TRP A 142 2.80 4.74 7.44
CA TRP A 142 2.35 3.39 7.79
C TRP A 142 3.25 2.76 8.83
N ILE A 143 2.66 2.29 9.92
CA ILE A 143 3.37 1.74 11.07
C ILE A 143 3.09 0.24 11.16
N GLY A 144 4.15 -0.53 11.14
CA GLY A 144 4.10 -1.98 11.33
C GLY A 144 4.94 -2.41 12.55
N ARG A 145 4.49 -3.44 13.23
CA ARG A 145 5.29 -4.09 14.26
C ARG A 145 5.75 -5.44 13.76
N HIS A 146 7.02 -5.70 13.87
CA HIS A 146 7.65 -6.90 13.36
C HIS A 146 8.32 -7.64 14.50
N TYR A 147 8.06 -8.94 14.58
CA TYR A 147 8.57 -9.78 15.64
C TYR A 147 9.59 -10.76 15.07
N TYR A 148 10.70 -10.93 15.76
CA TYR A 148 11.81 -11.75 15.31
C TYR A 148 11.50 -13.24 15.44
N ALA A 149 12.12 -14.01 14.58
CA ALA A 149 12.09 -15.47 14.64
C ALA A 149 12.91 -15.99 15.82
#